data_2e347bbfcf72f3f6fbc99497ad4270c2
#
_entry.id   2e347bbfcf72f3f6fbc99497ad4270c2
#
_cell.length_a   1.000
_cell.length_b   1.000
_cell.length_c   1.000
_cell.angle_alpha   90.00
_cell.angle_beta   90.00
_cell.angle_gamma   90.00
#
_symmetry.space_group_name_H-M   'P 1'
#
loop_
_entity.id
_entity.type
_entity.pdbx_description
1 polymer ?
#
loop_
_entity_poly.entity_id
_entity_poly.type
_entity_poly.pdbx_seq_one_letter_code
_entity_poly.pdbx_strand_id
1 'polypeptide(L)'
;NMNINERFEEVIKTLYRGNKRAFAQAIGVSATVVENVVGTRKGKPSYDVLEKVCANANISAEWLITGKGTMLLDVFPSKEAIIKEQFTLKTDKKIGVQSVPLYELDATAGLVSLFDTNSRQVPINHLQIPDLPPCDGAVYVRGDSMYPLLKSGDIVLYKEVSNYIDNIMWGEMYLLSFTLDGEDYITIKYIQRSDNDKYIKLVSHNPHHAPKDIPIETIRALALIKASVRFSTMG
;
A
#
# COMPACT_ATOMS: atom_id res chain seq x y z
N ASN A 1 31.53 -25.23 26.71
CA ASN A 1 31.14 -24.88 25.33
C ASN A 1 30.14 -25.93 24.84
N MET A 2 28.88 -25.50 24.67
CA MET A 2 27.84 -26.36 24.11
C MET A 2 28.20 -26.75 22.66
N ASN A 3 28.06 -28.05 22.35
CA ASN A 3 28.19 -28.50 20.98
C ASN A 3 26.95 -28.19 20.15
N ILE A 4 26.96 -28.38 18.83
CA ILE A 4 25.87 -28.00 17.94
C ILE A 4 24.54 -28.71 18.29
N ASN A 5 24.59 -29.98 18.70
CA ASN A 5 23.40 -30.75 19.08
C ASN A 5 22.78 -30.20 20.37
N GLU A 6 23.61 -29.83 21.35
CA GLU A 6 23.15 -29.18 22.59
C GLU A 6 22.53 -27.81 22.32
N ARG A 7 23.05 -27.06 21.35
CA ARG A 7 22.43 -25.81 20.93
C ARG A 7 21.07 -26.02 20.26
N PHE A 8 20.89 -27.05 19.46
CA PHE A 8 19.59 -27.44 18.94
C PHE A 8 18.61 -27.82 20.06
N GLU A 9 19.05 -28.57 21.07
CA GLU A 9 18.24 -28.92 22.26
C GLU A 9 17.82 -27.62 23.00
N GLU A 10 18.74 -26.68 23.16
CA GLU A 10 18.46 -25.39 23.83
C GLU A 10 17.41 -24.55 23.05
N VAL A 11 17.49 -24.49 21.73
CA VAL A 11 16.46 -23.85 20.88
C VAL A 11 15.10 -24.48 21.12
N ILE A 12 15.02 -25.84 21.08
CA ILE A 12 13.76 -26.56 21.26
C ILE A 12 13.20 -26.36 22.67
N LYS A 13 14.05 -26.36 23.68
CA LYS A 13 13.65 -26.15 25.08
C LYS A 13 13.13 -24.73 25.29
N THR A 14 13.86 -23.72 24.81
CA THR A 14 13.57 -22.31 25.05
C THR A 14 12.39 -21.82 24.24
N LEU A 15 12.32 -22.10 22.94
CA LEU A 15 11.32 -21.55 22.06
C LEU A 15 10.09 -22.42 21.88
N TYR A 16 10.26 -23.75 22.02
CA TYR A 16 9.18 -24.72 21.78
C TYR A 16 8.82 -25.55 23.02
N ARG A 17 9.28 -25.13 24.21
CA ARG A 17 9.00 -25.78 25.50
C ARG A 17 9.33 -27.30 25.49
N GLY A 18 10.39 -27.70 24.77
CA GLY A 18 10.80 -29.07 24.61
C GLY A 18 10.02 -29.87 23.56
N ASN A 19 9.07 -29.28 22.86
CA ASN A 19 8.24 -29.98 21.86
C ASN A 19 8.97 -30.08 20.51
N LYS A 20 9.66 -31.23 20.30
CA LYS A 20 10.41 -31.54 19.08
C LYS A 20 9.54 -31.58 17.82
N ARG A 21 8.27 -31.98 17.92
CA ARG A 21 7.34 -32.02 16.77
C ARG A 21 6.94 -30.60 16.33
N ALA A 22 6.62 -29.75 17.29
CA ALA A 22 6.30 -28.34 17.00
C ALA A 22 7.50 -27.63 16.37
N PHE A 23 8.71 -27.89 16.87
CA PHE A 23 9.93 -27.37 16.26
C PHE A 23 10.14 -27.86 14.83
N ALA A 24 10.02 -29.18 14.59
CA ALA A 24 10.15 -29.76 13.26
C ALA A 24 9.16 -29.14 12.25
N GLN A 25 7.92 -28.94 12.66
CA GLN A 25 6.89 -28.32 11.85
C GLN A 25 7.23 -26.83 11.56
N ALA A 26 7.69 -26.09 12.57
CA ALA A 26 8.04 -24.68 12.42
C ALA A 26 9.19 -24.45 11.43
N ILE A 27 10.21 -25.32 11.44
CA ILE A 27 11.35 -25.22 10.52
C ILE A 27 11.14 -25.98 9.20
N GLY A 28 10.00 -26.63 8.99
CA GLY A 28 9.66 -27.33 7.74
C GLY A 28 10.48 -28.59 7.48
N VAL A 29 10.73 -29.40 8.54
CA VAL A 29 11.41 -30.70 8.43
C VAL A 29 10.59 -31.81 9.10
N SER A 30 10.92 -33.08 8.82
CA SER A 30 10.26 -34.18 9.51
C SER A 30 10.74 -34.32 10.97
N ALA A 31 9.87 -34.81 11.85
CA ALA A 31 10.23 -35.09 13.25
C ALA A 31 11.41 -36.05 13.37
N THR A 32 11.56 -36.99 12.44
CA THR A 32 12.67 -37.92 12.38
C THR A 32 14.03 -37.23 12.20
N VAL A 33 14.06 -36.15 11.38
CA VAL A 33 15.28 -35.36 11.16
C VAL A 33 15.69 -34.67 12.46
N VAL A 34 14.73 -34.08 13.18
CA VAL A 34 15.00 -33.45 14.48
C VAL A 34 15.48 -34.51 15.50
N GLU A 35 14.84 -35.69 15.57
CA GLU A 35 15.25 -36.74 16.47
C GLU A 35 16.64 -37.30 16.17
N ASN A 36 17.06 -37.33 14.91
CA ASN A 36 18.43 -37.71 14.52
C ASN A 36 19.48 -36.70 15.03
N VAL A 37 19.12 -35.44 15.16
CA VAL A 37 20.04 -34.38 15.64
C VAL A 37 20.07 -34.32 17.16
N VAL A 38 18.90 -34.33 17.83
CA VAL A 38 18.81 -34.10 19.28
C VAL A 38 18.53 -35.36 20.09
N GLY A 39 18.27 -36.51 19.44
CA GLY A 39 18.04 -37.77 20.08
C GLY A 39 19.34 -38.51 20.45
N THR A 40 19.23 -39.83 20.69
CA THR A 40 20.35 -40.67 21.13
C THR A 40 21.49 -40.75 20.11
N ARG A 41 21.20 -40.59 18.82
CA ARG A 41 22.21 -40.64 17.73
C ARG A 41 23.13 -39.45 17.69
N LYS A 42 22.66 -38.26 18.12
CA LYS A 42 23.38 -36.98 18.08
C LYS A 42 24.11 -36.75 16.75
N GLY A 43 23.40 -37.02 15.64
CA GLY A 43 23.95 -36.85 14.28
C GLY A 43 24.23 -35.39 13.97
N LYS A 44 25.21 -35.12 13.11
CA LYS A 44 25.47 -33.76 12.64
C LYS A 44 24.29 -33.26 11.78
N PRO A 45 23.73 -32.06 12.05
CA PRO A 45 22.71 -31.47 11.18
C PRO A 45 23.28 -31.19 9.79
N SER A 46 22.48 -31.44 8.77
CA SER A 46 22.84 -31.07 7.41
C SER A 46 22.76 -29.54 7.21
N TYR A 47 23.40 -29.03 6.16
CA TYR A 47 23.33 -27.61 5.81
C TYR A 47 21.89 -27.11 5.63
N ASP A 48 21.03 -27.88 4.93
CA ASP A 48 19.61 -27.60 4.73
C ASP A 48 18.85 -27.43 6.07
N VAL A 49 19.15 -28.27 7.07
CA VAL A 49 18.54 -28.15 8.39
C VAL A 49 19.00 -26.90 9.12
N LEU A 50 20.29 -26.55 9.02
CA LEU A 50 20.85 -25.34 9.62
C LEU A 50 20.22 -24.09 9.01
N GLU A 51 20.11 -24.04 7.69
CA GLU A 51 19.48 -22.95 6.95
C GLU A 51 18.01 -22.75 7.39
N LYS A 52 17.24 -23.83 7.44
CA LYS A 52 15.83 -23.80 7.86
C LYS A 52 15.64 -23.34 9.30
N VAL A 53 16.53 -23.73 10.22
CA VAL A 53 16.49 -23.26 11.61
C VAL A 53 16.75 -21.77 11.69
N CYS A 54 17.78 -21.27 11.00
CA CYS A 54 18.10 -19.83 11.00
C CYS A 54 16.99 -19.01 10.36
N ALA A 55 16.43 -19.46 9.23
CA ALA A 55 15.42 -18.74 8.48
C ALA A 55 14.04 -18.72 9.18
N ASN A 56 13.62 -19.85 9.79
CA ASN A 56 12.24 -19.99 10.25
C ASN A 56 12.08 -19.90 11.79
N ALA A 57 13.17 -20.03 12.57
CA ALA A 57 13.14 -19.91 14.01
C ALA A 57 13.82 -18.65 14.56
N ASN A 58 14.19 -17.71 13.70
CA ASN A 58 14.88 -16.45 14.06
C ASN A 58 16.14 -16.66 14.89
N ILE A 59 16.91 -17.70 14.58
CA ILE A 59 18.13 -18.09 15.30
C ILE A 59 19.36 -17.51 14.60
N SER A 60 20.27 -16.94 15.38
CA SER A 60 21.56 -16.49 14.89
C SER A 60 22.38 -17.67 14.34
N ALA A 61 22.75 -17.60 13.06
CA ALA A 61 23.62 -18.59 12.43
C ALA A 61 24.99 -18.65 13.12
N GLU A 62 25.54 -17.50 13.55
CA GLU A 62 26.80 -17.45 14.27
C GLU A 62 26.70 -18.20 15.60
N TRP A 63 25.65 -17.94 16.37
CA TRP A 63 25.45 -18.66 17.64
C TRP A 63 25.20 -20.15 17.39
N LEU A 64 24.35 -20.51 16.44
CA LEU A 64 24.01 -21.91 16.16
C LEU A 64 25.24 -22.73 15.74
N ILE A 65 26.14 -22.16 14.93
CA ILE A 65 27.31 -22.87 14.38
C ILE A 65 28.51 -22.78 15.34
N THR A 66 28.79 -21.58 15.89
CA THR A 66 30.02 -21.33 16.65
C THR A 66 29.82 -21.28 18.16
N GLY A 67 28.60 -21.02 18.61
CA GLY A 67 28.26 -20.75 20.01
C GLY A 67 28.63 -19.36 20.49
N LYS A 68 29.02 -18.45 19.60
CA LYS A 68 29.33 -17.05 19.93
C LYS A 68 28.11 -16.16 19.68
N GLY A 69 27.99 -15.09 20.47
CA GLY A 69 26.86 -14.15 20.37
C GLY A 69 25.59 -14.62 21.07
N THR A 70 24.47 -14.02 20.72
CA THR A 70 23.13 -14.33 21.25
C THR A 70 22.43 -15.39 20.41
N MET A 71 21.64 -16.28 21.04
CA MET A 71 20.88 -17.33 20.38
C MET A 71 19.88 -16.79 19.37
N LEU A 72 19.15 -15.74 19.76
CA LEU A 72 18.19 -15.07 18.89
C LEU A 72 18.88 -13.97 18.11
N LEU A 73 18.52 -13.84 16.85
CA LEU A 73 18.83 -12.61 16.12
C LEU A 73 18.11 -11.48 16.86
N ASP A 74 18.89 -10.52 17.37
CA ASP A 74 18.35 -9.27 17.92
C ASP A 74 17.69 -8.50 16.78
N VAL A 75 16.52 -8.95 16.35
CA VAL A 75 15.56 -8.07 15.72
C VAL A 75 15.04 -7.20 16.86
N PHE A 76 15.77 -6.16 17.22
CA PHE A 76 15.16 -5.09 17.96
C PHE A 76 14.05 -4.54 17.07
N PRO A 77 12.76 -4.80 17.34
CA PRO A 77 11.75 -3.97 16.76
C PRO A 77 12.13 -2.57 17.25
N SER A 78 12.31 -1.64 16.32
CA SER A 78 12.52 -0.25 16.70
C SER A 78 11.49 0.09 17.77
N LYS A 79 11.83 0.92 18.75
CA LYS A 79 10.87 1.33 19.81
C LYS A 79 9.51 1.76 19.24
N GLU A 80 9.49 2.24 18.00
CA GLU A 80 8.28 2.56 17.24
C GLU A 80 7.43 1.32 16.87
N ALA A 81 8.04 0.16 16.57
CA ALA A 81 7.29 -1.07 16.28
C ALA A 81 6.63 -1.67 17.53
N ILE A 82 7.30 -1.58 18.68
CA ILE A 82 6.76 -2.06 19.97
C ILE A 82 5.57 -1.19 20.41
N ILE A 83 5.65 0.14 20.20
CA ILE A 83 4.57 1.07 20.56
C ILE A 83 3.35 0.84 19.65
N LYS A 84 3.57 0.58 18.36
CA LYS A 84 2.47 0.31 17.41
C LYS A 84 1.72 -1.00 17.71
N GLU A 85 2.40 -2.04 18.17
CA GLU A 85 1.73 -3.31 18.52
C GLU A 85 0.96 -3.25 19.84
N GLN A 86 1.35 -2.38 20.78
CA GLN A 86 0.67 -2.26 22.09
C GLN A 86 -0.65 -1.49 22.04
N PHE A 87 -0.88 -0.66 21.01
CA PHE A 87 -2.04 0.23 20.92
C PHE A 87 -2.97 -0.02 19.73
N THR A 88 -2.73 -1.07 18.93
CA THR A 88 -3.65 -1.45 17.86
C THR A 88 -4.83 -2.20 18.47
N LEU A 89 -6.00 -1.57 18.48
CA LEU A 89 -7.26 -2.24 18.79
C LEU A 89 -7.46 -3.40 17.80
N LYS A 90 -8.03 -4.52 18.25
CA LYS A 90 -8.31 -5.69 17.39
C LYS A 90 -9.18 -5.38 16.16
N THR A 91 -9.79 -4.19 16.13
CA THR A 91 -10.60 -3.65 15.02
C THR A 91 -9.77 -2.87 14.00
N ASP A 92 -8.54 -2.46 14.33
CA ASP A 92 -7.69 -1.74 13.39
C ASP A 92 -7.08 -2.75 12.41
N LYS A 93 -7.65 -2.83 11.21
CA LYS A 93 -6.97 -3.45 10.09
C LYS A 93 -5.63 -2.74 9.93
N LYS A 94 -4.51 -3.47 9.99
CA LYS A 94 -3.20 -2.95 9.56
C LYS A 94 -3.35 -2.52 8.09
N ILE A 95 -3.63 -1.25 7.88
CA ILE A 95 -3.57 -0.65 6.55
C ILE A 95 -2.06 -0.49 6.32
N GLY A 96 -1.48 -1.36 5.52
CA GLY A 96 -0.10 -1.20 5.08
C GLY A 96 0.08 0.19 4.49
N VAL A 97 1.22 0.85 4.74
CA VAL A 97 1.50 2.17 4.16
C VAL A 97 1.41 2.03 2.64
N GLN A 98 0.37 2.59 2.05
CA GLN A 98 0.15 2.56 0.61
C GLN A 98 1.16 3.50 -0.05
N SER A 99 1.84 3.04 -1.11
CA SER A 99 2.65 3.87 -1.99
C SER A 99 1.80 4.25 -3.20
N VAL A 100 1.39 5.51 -3.28
CA VAL A 100 0.53 6.03 -4.35
C VAL A 100 1.40 6.72 -5.40
N PRO A 101 1.37 6.29 -6.67
CA PRO A 101 2.13 6.93 -7.73
C PRO A 101 1.59 8.34 -8.02
N LEU A 102 2.50 9.32 -8.12
CA LEU A 102 2.21 10.69 -8.52
C LEU A 102 2.57 10.88 -9.99
N TYR A 103 1.61 11.36 -10.77
CA TYR A 103 1.76 11.60 -12.20
C TYR A 103 1.70 13.10 -12.52
N GLU A 104 2.40 13.48 -13.56
CA GLU A 104 2.20 14.77 -14.20
C GLU A 104 1.15 14.62 -15.30
N LEU A 105 0.09 15.43 -15.24
CA LEU A 105 -0.90 15.49 -16.30
C LEU A 105 -0.30 16.27 -17.48
N ASP A 106 0.12 15.53 -18.50
CA ASP A 106 0.50 16.14 -19.77
C ASP A 106 -0.77 16.55 -20.52
N ALA A 107 -0.82 17.81 -20.96
CA ALA A 107 -1.98 18.35 -21.67
C ALA A 107 -2.26 17.60 -22.99
N THR A 108 -1.26 16.94 -23.56
CA THR A 108 -1.37 16.21 -24.83
C THR A 108 -1.72 14.74 -24.68
N ALA A 109 -1.36 14.11 -23.55
CA ALA A 109 -1.58 12.66 -23.33
C ALA A 109 -2.93 12.35 -22.68
N GLY A 110 -3.55 13.31 -22.04
CA GLY A 110 -4.87 13.19 -21.42
C GLY A 110 -4.93 12.26 -20.20
N LEU A 111 -6.04 12.31 -19.48
CA LEU A 111 -6.31 11.45 -18.32
C LEU A 111 -6.52 9.99 -18.73
N VAL A 112 -6.99 9.74 -19.95
CA VAL A 112 -7.23 8.40 -20.49
C VAL A 112 -5.95 7.58 -20.50
N SER A 113 -4.81 8.20 -20.82
CA SER A 113 -3.51 7.51 -20.85
C SER A 113 -3.01 7.10 -19.46
N LEU A 114 -3.46 7.77 -18.38
CA LEU A 114 -3.16 7.36 -17.00
C LEU A 114 -3.92 6.09 -16.60
N PHE A 115 -5.13 5.91 -17.14
CA PHE A 115 -6.01 4.79 -16.78
C PHE A 115 -5.88 3.61 -17.76
N ASP A 116 -5.17 3.79 -18.87
CA ASP A 116 -4.93 2.71 -19.82
C ASP A 116 -3.78 1.81 -19.31
N THR A 117 -4.11 0.56 -19.04
CA THR A 117 -3.12 -0.46 -18.62
C THR A 117 -2.04 -0.74 -19.67
N ASN A 118 -2.27 -0.36 -20.93
CA ASN A 118 -1.32 -0.55 -22.04
C ASN A 118 -0.38 0.65 -22.22
N SER A 119 -0.78 1.85 -21.83
CA SER A 119 0.05 3.04 -21.86
C SER A 119 0.63 3.29 -20.46
N ARG A 120 1.78 2.68 -20.16
CA ARG A 120 2.48 2.88 -18.89
C ARG A 120 3.07 4.29 -18.83
N GLN A 121 2.30 5.24 -18.30
CA GLN A 121 2.92 6.49 -17.86
C GLN A 121 3.85 6.20 -16.67
N VAL A 122 5.05 6.76 -16.73
CA VAL A 122 6.01 6.64 -15.64
C VAL A 122 5.65 7.67 -14.57
N PRO A 123 5.39 7.26 -13.32
CA PRO A 123 5.14 8.21 -12.24
C PRO A 123 6.39 9.07 -12.00
N ILE A 124 6.21 10.36 -11.76
CA ILE A 124 7.30 11.28 -11.42
C ILE A 124 7.76 11.12 -9.97
N ASN A 125 6.91 10.61 -9.10
CA ASN A 125 7.20 10.36 -7.69
C ASN A 125 6.18 9.37 -7.08
N HIS A 126 6.37 9.03 -5.81
CA HIS A 126 5.42 8.22 -5.02
C HIS A 126 5.15 8.91 -3.69
N LEU A 127 3.87 8.89 -3.27
CA LEU A 127 3.41 9.43 -2.00
C LEU A 127 3.16 8.29 -1.02
N GLN A 128 3.67 8.43 0.20
CA GLN A 128 3.40 7.52 1.31
C GLN A 128 2.78 8.33 2.46
N ILE A 129 1.48 8.18 2.63
CA ILE A 129 0.73 8.91 3.68
C ILE A 129 0.10 7.85 4.59
N PRO A 130 0.35 7.91 5.92
CA PRO A 130 -0.29 7.01 6.87
C PRO A 130 -1.82 7.16 6.80
N ASP A 131 -2.52 6.04 7.00
CA ASP A 131 -3.99 5.96 7.08
C ASP A 131 -4.74 6.50 5.84
N LEU A 132 -4.04 6.58 4.71
CA LEU A 132 -4.65 6.99 3.45
C LEU A 132 -5.67 5.93 2.98
N PRO A 133 -6.90 6.32 2.58
CA PRO A 133 -7.82 5.40 1.94
C PRO A 133 -7.22 4.85 0.63
N PRO A 134 -7.65 3.67 0.15
CA PRO A 134 -7.15 3.10 -1.10
C PRO A 134 -7.25 4.10 -2.26
N CYS A 135 -6.11 4.41 -2.90
CA CYS A 135 -5.98 5.30 -4.04
C CYS A 135 -5.18 4.62 -5.15
N ASP A 136 -5.53 4.90 -6.41
CA ASP A 136 -4.87 4.32 -7.57
C ASP A 136 -3.77 5.24 -8.12
N GLY A 137 -3.87 6.55 -7.82
CA GLY A 137 -2.87 7.53 -8.24
C GLY A 137 -3.08 8.91 -7.63
N ALA A 138 -2.17 9.81 -7.95
CA ALA A 138 -2.19 11.21 -7.55
C ALA A 138 -1.77 12.11 -8.71
N VAL A 139 -2.30 13.34 -8.75
CA VAL A 139 -1.94 14.35 -9.75
C VAL A 139 -1.93 15.74 -9.11
N TYR A 140 -1.18 16.67 -9.73
CA TYR A 140 -1.23 18.07 -9.33
C TYR A 140 -2.50 18.75 -9.80
N VAL A 141 -3.08 19.57 -8.93
CA VAL A 141 -4.21 20.45 -9.26
C VAL A 141 -3.73 21.57 -10.16
N ARG A 142 -4.45 21.81 -11.24
CA ARG A 142 -4.25 22.94 -12.16
C ARG A 142 -5.52 23.78 -12.23
N GLY A 143 -5.34 25.10 -12.36
CA GLY A 143 -6.45 26.05 -12.41
C GLY A 143 -7.02 26.40 -11.03
N ASP A 144 -8.10 27.17 -11.04
CA ASP A 144 -8.71 27.79 -9.86
C ASP A 144 -10.18 27.42 -9.64
N SER A 145 -10.72 26.54 -10.45
CA SER A 145 -12.15 26.19 -10.42
C SER A 145 -12.63 25.58 -9.09
N MET A 146 -11.71 25.03 -8.32
CA MET A 146 -11.98 24.46 -6.99
C MET A 146 -11.45 25.33 -5.83
N TYR A 147 -10.98 26.56 -6.13
CA TYR A 147 -10.56 27.52 -5.12
C TYR A 147 -11.72 27.93 -4.20
N PRO A 148 -11.53 28.15 -2.88
CA PRO A 148 -10.28 28.01 -2.10
C PRO A 148 -10.01 26.59 -1.60
N LEU A 149 -10.91 25.62 -1.86
CA LEU A 149 -10.79 24.25 -1.36
C LEU A 149 -9.53 23.56 -1.90
N LEU A 150 -9.33 23.62 -3.23
CA LEU A 150 -8.10 23.20 -3.88
C LEU A 150 -7.46 24.42 -4.58
N LYS A 151 -6.13 24.51 -4.47
CA LYS A 151 -5.32 25.53 -5.14
C LYS A 151 -4.45 24.90 -6.20
N SER A 152 -4.10 25.64 -7.22
CA SER A 152 -3.09 25.21 -8.18
C SER A 152 -1.79 24.86 -7.45
N GLY A 153 -1.22 23.68 -7.74
CA GLY A 153 -0.07 23.12 -7.05
C GLY A 153 -0.38 22.18 -5.86
N ASP A 154 -1.63 22.14 -5.38
CA ASP A 154 -2.05 21.07 -4.46
C ASP A 154 -1.98 19.73 -5.20
N ILE A 155 -1.88 18.63 -4.43
CA ILE A 155 -1.94 17.27 -4.97
C ILE A 155 -3.29 16.68 -4.58
N VAL A 156 -3.98 16.04 -5.52
CA VAL A 156 -5.17 15.23 -5.25
C VAL A 156 -4.86 13.77 -5.49
N LEU A 157 -5.37 12.93 -4.59
CA LEU A 157 -5.27 11.48 -4.67
C LEU A 157 -6.63 10.93 -5.07
N TYR A 158 -6.64 10.02 -6.03
CA TYR A 158 -7.85 9.54 -6.67
C TYR A 158 -7.96 8.03 -6.69
N LYS A 159 -9.20 7.56 -6.83
CA LYS A 159 -9.54 6.17 -7.13
C LYS A 159 -10.31 6.13 -8.43
N GLU A 160 -9.85 5.34 -9.40
CA GLU A 160 -10.53 5.14 -10.68
C GLU A 160 -11.94 4.57 -10.48
N VAL A 161 -12.86 5.06 -11.30
CA VAL A 161 -14.25 4.57 -11.33
C VAL A 161 -14.46 3.83 -12.64
N SER A 162 -14.47 2.51 -12.56
CA SER A 162 -14.89 1.66 -13.66
C SER A 162 -16.42 1.62 -13.75
N ASN A 163 -16.97 1.50 -14.96
CA ASN A 163 -18.41 1.53 -15.22
C ASN A 163 -19.09 2.76 -14.56
N TYR A 164 -18.60 3.95 -14.90
CA TYR A 164 -19.01 5.21 -14.27
C TYR A 164 -20.48 5.54 -14.44
N ILE A 165 -21.16 5.02 -15.48
CA ILE A 165 -22.58 5.28 -15.72
C ILE A 165 -23.42 4.88 -14.51
N ASP A 166 -23.11 3.73 -13.89
CA ASP A 166 -23.84 3.18 -12.74
C ASP A 166 -23.22 3.55 -11.38
N ASN A 167 -21.94 3.97 -11.38
CA ASN A 167 -21.15 4.11 -10.17
C ASN A 167 -20.86 5.56 -9.77
N ILE A 168 -21.49 6.56 -10.37
CA ILE A 168 -21.36 7.96 -9.95
C ILE A 168 -22.01 8.16 -8.59
N MET A 169 -21.23 8.60 -7.61
CA MET A 169 -21.72 9.14 -6.35
C MET A 169 -22.01 10.62 -6.52
N TRP A 170 -23.28 10.99 -6.51
CA TRP A 170 -23.73 12.35 -6.77
C TRP A 170 -23.35 13.29 -5.62
N GLY A 171 -22.80 14.45 -5.97
CA GLY A 171 -22.33 15.45 -5.02
C GLY A 171 -20.87 15.30 -4.63
N GLU A 172 -20.20 14.22 -5.02
CA GLU A 172 -18.79 14.00 -4.75
C GLU A 172 -17.88 14.69 -5.78
N MET A 173 -16.61 14.85 -5.41
CA MET A 173 -15.60 15.49 -6.24
C MET A 173 -14.87 14.45 -7.10
N TYR A 174 -14.75 14.75 -8.37
CA TYR A 174 -14.11 13.88 -9.36
C TYR A 174 -13.05 14.58 -10.17
N LEU A 175 -11.98 13.87 -10.45
CA LEU A 175 -11.09 14.14 -11.58
C LEU A 175 -11.69 13.45 -12.80
N LEU A 176 -11.97 14.20 -13.86
CA LEU A 176 -12.61 13.66 -15.05
C LEU A 176 -11.99 14.21 -16.34
N SER A 177 -12.03 13.39 -17.37
CA SER A 177 -11.72 13.74 -18.74
C SER A 177 -12.95 13.52 -19.61
N PHE A 178 -13.24 14.47 -20.50
CA PHE A 178 -14.35 14.42 -21.44
C PHE A 178 -14.00 15.15 -22.74
N THR A 179 -14.65 14.76 -23.82
CA THR A 179 -14.46 15.36 -25.14
C THR A 179 -15.72 16.13 -25.53
N LEU A 180 -15.58 17.44 -25.83
CA LEU A 180 -16.65 18.26 -26.40
C LEU A 180 -16.14 18.96 -27.64
N ASP A 181 -16.92 18.93 -28.71
CA ASP A 181 -16.62 19.59 -30.00
C ASP A 181 -15.22 19.24 -30.56
N GLY A 182 -14.76 18.00 -30.28
CA GLY A 182 -13.45 17.51 -30.70
C GLY A 182 -12.28 17.94 -29.81
N GLU A 183 -12.53 18.70 -28.75
CA GLU A 183 -11.54 19.12 -27.78
C GLU A 183 -11.61 18.29 -26.51
N ASP A 184 -10.45 17.88 -25.98
CA ASP A 184 -10.33 17.11 -24.74
C ASP A 184 -10.12 18.02 -23.54
N TYR A 185 -10.93 17.81 -22.54
CA TYR A 185 -10.90 18.55 -21.28
C TYR A 185 -10.54 17.63 -20.12
N ILE A 186 -9.69 18.14 -19.23
CA ILE A 186 -9.39 17.50 -17.93
C ILE A 186 -9.72 18.51 -16.84
N THR A 187 -10.51 18.11 -15.86
CA THR A 187 -10.92 19.00 -14.78
C THR A 187 -11.23 18.27 -13.49
N ILE A 188 -11.22 19.02 -12.40
CA ILE A 188 -11.73 18.56 -11.09
C ILE A 188 -13.01 19.35 -10.81
N LYS A 189 -14.13 18.63 -10.59
CA LYS A 189 -15.45 19.19 -10.33
C LYS A 189 -16.24 18.30 -9.38
N TYR A 190 -17.25 18.89 -8.74
CA TYR A 190 -18.34 18.11 -8.20
C TYR A 190 -19.24 17.63 -9.32
N ILE A 191 -19.70 16.38 -9.26
CA ILE A 191 -20.66 15.85 -10.20
C ILE A 191 -22.03 15.80 -9.51
N GLN A 192 -23.00 16.52 -10.05
CA GLN A 192 -24.37 16.54 -9.59
C GLN A 192 -25.31 16.00 -10.66
N ARG A 193 -26.53 15.64 -10.24
CA ARG A 193 -27.57 15.29 -11.20
C ARG A 193 -27.95 16.49 -12.04
N SER A 194 -28.12 16.28 -13.34
CA SER A 194 -28.75 17.22 -14.26
C SER A 194 -30.26 16.99 -14.27
N ASP A 195 -31.01 17.95 -14.77
CA ASP A 195 -32.46 17.80 -15.02
C ASP A 195 -32.75 16.78 -16.15
N ASN A 196 -31.73 16.45 -16.95
CA ASN A 196 -31.80 15.44 -18.00
C ASN A 196 -30.92 14.25 -17.62
N ASP A 197 -31.49 13.04 -17.57
CA ASP A 197 -30.81 11.80 -17.19
C ASP A 197 -29.62 11.41 -18.10
N LYS A 198 -29.54 11.96 -19.32
CA LYS A 198 -28.42 11.76 -20.23
C LYS A 198 -27.25 12.71 -19.97
N TYR A 199 -27.39 13.64 -19.03
CA TYR A 199 -26.40 14.66 -18.72
C TYR A 199 -25.98 14.57 -17.24
N ILE A 200 -24.76 15.03 -16.98
CA ILE A 200 -24.28 15.32 -15.63
C ILE A 200 -24.02 16.82 -15.52
N LYS A 201 -24.21 17.36 -14.32
CA LYS A 201 -23.91 18.74 -14.00
C LYS A 201 -22.56 18.84 -13.32
N LEU A 202 -21.62 19.49 -13.95
CA LEU A 202 -20.29 19.82 -13.41
C LEU A 202 -20.37 21.10 -12.61
N VAL A 203 -20.02 21.04 -11.32
CA VAL A 203 -20.10 22.19 -10.41
C VAL A 203 -18.71 22.48 -9.85
N SER A 204 -18.31 23.75 -9.94
CA SER A 204 -17.08 24.26 -9.35
C SER A 204 -17.29 24.62 -7.88
N HIS A 205 -16.23 24.54 -7.09
CA HIS A 205 -16.26 25.11 -5.74
C HIS A 205 -16.13 26.65 -5.78
N ASN A 206 -15.36 27.15 -6.75
CA ASN A 206 -15.21 28.58 -6.99
C ASN A 206 -16.47 29.14 -7.66
N PRO A 207 -17.19 30.08 -7.00
CA PRO A 207 -18.47 30.62 -7.51
C PRO A 207 -18.32 31.46 -8.81
N HIS A 208 -17.11 31.85 -9.17
CA HIS A 208 -16.85 32.55 -10.44
C HIS A 208 -16.98 31.62 -11.66
N HIS A 209 -17.00 30.33 -11.46
CA HIS A 209 -17.18 29.34 -12.52
C HIS A 209 -18.60 28.81 -12.51
N ALA A 210 -19.41 29.18 -13.50
CA ALA A 210 -20.79 28.70 -13.62
C ALA A 210 -20.84 27.15 -13.81
N PRO A 211 -21.88 26.48 -13.27
CA PRO A 211 -22.12 25.08 -13.55
C PRO A 211 -22.34 24.82 -15.04
N LYS A 212 -21.94 23.63 -15.51
CA LYS A 212 -22.11 23.22 -16.91
C LYS A 212 -22.64 21.80 -16.97
N ASP A 213 -23.69 21.58 -17.75
CA ASP A 213 -24.18 20.26 -18.09
C ASP A 213 -23.42 19.70 -19.29
N ILE A 214 -22.97 18.44 -19.19
CA ILE A 214 -22.30 17.71 -20.26
C ILE A 214 -22.97 16.35 -20.46
N PRO A 215 -23.06 15.83 -21.71
CA PRO A 215 -23.57 14.49 -21.94
C PRO A 215 -22.68 13.43 -21.27
N ILE A 216 -23.29 12.44 -20.62
CA ILE A 216 -22.53 11.36 -19.94
C ILE A 216 -21.64 10.61 -20.92
N GLU A 217 -22.09 10.42 -22.15
CA GLU A 217 -21.35 9.72 -23.21
C GLU A 217 -20.04 10.41 -23.62
N THR A 218 -19.88 11.70 -23.31
CA THR A 218 -18.64 12.44 -23.61
C THR A 218 -17.52 12.16 -22.62
N ILE A 219 -17.83 11.56 -21.46
CA ILE A 219 -16.84 11.21 -20.44
C ILE A 219 -15.92 10.12 -20.99
N ARG A 220 -14.62 10.32 -20.87
CA ARG A 220 -13.57 9.38 -21.28
C ARG A 220 -12.96 8.64 -20.11
N ALA A 221 -12.77 9.36 -18.99
CA ALA A 221 -12.18 8.81 -17.78
C ALA A 221 -12.77 9.52 -16.55
N LEU A 222 -12.97 8.78 -15.47
CA LEU A 222 -13.54 9.28 -14.23
C LEU A 222 -12.81 8.68 -13.03
N ALA A 223 -12.42 9.52 -12.09
CA ALA A 223 -11.82 9.09 -10.83
C ALA A 223 -12.36 9.90 -9.65
N LEU A 224 -12.77 9.21 -8.60
CA LEU A 224 -13.23 9.82 -7.35
C LEU A 224 -12.04 10.38 -6.57
N ILE A 225 -12.11 11.64 -6.17
CA ILE A 225 -11.10 12.22 -5.28
C ILE A 225 -11.27 11.68 -3.88
N LYS A 226 -10.21 11.12 -3.33
CA LYS A 226 -10.20 10.48 -2.00
C LYS A 226 -9.51 11.34 -0.94
N ALA A 227 -8.51 12.13 -1.34
CA ALA A 227 -7.74 12.98 -0.45
C ALA A 227 -7.07 14.13 -1.23
N SER A 228 -6.63 15.15 -0.51
CA SER A 228 -5.78 16.19 -1.05
C SER A 228 -4.62 16.51 -0.11
N VAL A 229 -3.50 16.94 -0.67
CA VAL A 229 -2.30 17.35 0.06
C VAL A 229 -1.92 18.75 -0.38
N ARG A 230 -1.71 19.63 0.60
CA ARG A 230 -1.24 20.99 0.40
C ARG A 230 0.05 21.23 1.16
N PHE A 231 1.05 21.75 0.48
CA PHE A 231 2.28 22.21 1.13
C PHE A 231 2.16 23.71 1.38
N SER A 232 2.23 24.09 2.65
CA SER A 232 2.31 25.49 3.07
C SER A 232 3.72 25.74 3.57
N THR A 233 4.54 26.41 2.74
CA THR A 233 5.85 26.88 3.16
C THR A 233 5.66 28.19 3.90
N MET A 234 6.01 28.20 5.18
CA MET A 234 6.20 29.46 5.91
C MET A 234 7.62 29.95 5.57
N GLY A 235 7.71 31.03 4.85
CA GLY A 235 8.95 31.78 4.61
C GLY A 235 9.23 32.77 5.72
#